data_ee51a9bb53f46a7369007409a1379cc0
#
_entry.id   ee51a9bb53f46a7369007409a1379cc0
#
_cell.length_a   1.000
_cell.length_b   1.000
_cell.length_c   1.000
_cell.angle_alpha   90.00
_cell.angle_beta   90.00
_cell.angle_gamma   90.00
#
_symmetry.space_group_name_H-M   'P 1'
#
loop_
_entity.id
_entity.type
_entity.pdbx_description
1 polymer ?
#
loop_
_entity_poly.entity_id
_entity_poly.type
_entity_poly.pdbx_seq_one_letter_code
_entity_poly.pdbx_strand_id
1 'polypeptide(L)'
;MTPTPQSRRDVLKGAGAIAAAASAGFGNLATSRRAEAQGAAAPARARIDGVLRQAVDAKEVPGVVAMAATDKGLLYEGAFGVRAVDAAPVMTLDTVFRIASMTKAISTVAAMQLVEQGKLSLESPVPNIDPTLGSPTVLEGFDAAGAPKVRPAKGPITLRHLLTHTAGFSYDIVPMPHAFPRDRV
;
A
#
# COMPACT_ATOMS: atom_id res chain seq x y z
N MET A 1 40.60 0.58 10.83
CA MET A 1 39.42 0.03 11.53
C MET A 1 38.18 0.58 10.85
N THR A 2 37.57 -0.21 10.00
CA THR A 2 36.29 0.16 9.33
C THR A 2 35.12 -0.17 10.24
N PRO A 3 34.13 0.72 10.45
CA PRO A 3 32.99 0.42 11.29
C PRO A 3 32.08 -0.61 10.61
N THR A 4 31.71 -1.62 11.39
CA THR A 4 30.79 -2.69 10.98
C THR A 4 29.40 -2.08 10.70
N PRO A 5 28.70 -2.41 9.60
CA PRO A 5 27.38 -1.88 9.32
C PRO A 5 26.38 -2.42 10.35
N GLN A 6 25.71 -1.52 11.04
CA GLN A 6 24.63 -1.86 11.98
C GLN A 6 23.44 -2.46 11.22
N SER A 7 22.98 -3.60 11.69
CA SER A 7 21.82 -4.28 11.14
C SER A 7 20.54 -3.53 11.50
N ARG A 8 19.52 -3.56 10.60
CA ARG A 8 18.20 -2.97 10.86
C ARG A 8 17.54 -3.49 12.14
N ARG A 9 17.93 -4.68 12.60
CA ARG A 9 17.50 -5.30 13.86
C ARG A 9 18.05 -4.56 15.09
N ASP A 10 19.24 -4.01 15.00
CA ASP A 10 19.88 -3.30 16.12
C ASP A 10 19.27 -1.91 16.32
N VAL A 11 18.77 -1.30 15.24
CA VAL A 11 18.02 -0.03 15.31
C VAL A 11 16.67 -0.21 16.02
N LEU A 12 15.98 -1.32 15.82
CA LEU A 12 14.70 -1.62 16.48
C LEU A 12 14.86 -2.00 17.96
N LYS A 13 15.97 -2.62 18.35
CA LYS A 13 16.27 -2.94 19.75
C LYS A 13 16.69 -1.72 20.56
N GLY A 14 17.30 -0.71 19.94
CA GLY A 14 17.68 0.54 20.59
C GLY A 14 16.49 1.42 20.99
N ALA A 15 15.33 1.29 20.32
CA ALA A 15 14.13 2.06 20.63
C ALA A 15 13.40 1.61 21.91
N GLY A 16 13.67 0.40 22.40
CA GLY A 16 13.01 -0.15 23.58
C GLY A 16 13.65 0.17 24.93
N ALA A 17 14.91 0.63 24.95
CA ALA A 17 15.69 0.79 26.18
C ALA A 17 15.73 2.23 26.76
N ILE A 18 15.13 3.22 26.10
CA ILE A 18 15.16 4.63 26.56
C ILE A 18 13.89 5.02 27.35
N ALA A 19 12.94 4.12 27.52
CA ALA A 19 11.66 4.43 28.16
C ALA A 19 11.66 4.36 29.70
N ALA A 20 12.76 4.04 30.38
CA ALA A 20 12.76 3.76 31.82
C ALA A 20 13.59 4.70 32.71
N ALA A 21 14.21 5.76 32.19
CA ALA A 21 15.11 6.61 32.99
C ALA A 21 14.91 8.12 32.90
N ALA A 22 13.73 8.63 32.65
CA ALA A 22 13.46 10.09 32.59
C ALA A 22 12.14 10.52 33.23
N SER A 23 11.85 10.06 34.44
CA SER A 23 10.64 10.50 35.16
C SER A 23 10.88 11.60 36.21
N ALA A 24 11.97 12.34 36.12
CA ALA A 24 12.15 13.52 36.99
C ALA A 24 13.00 14.59 36.27
N GLY A 25 12.37 15.56 35.58
CA GLY A 25 13.03 16.79 35.19
C GLY A 25 12.92 17.28 33.77
N PHE A 26 12.35 16.52 32.82
CA PHE A 26 12.26 16.91 31.39
C PHE A 26 10.86 17.29 30.90
N GLY A 27 9.86 17.37 31.80
CA GLY A 27 8.47 17.62 31.42
C GLY A 27 8.22 18.95 30.69
N ASN A 28 8.99 19.99 30.98
CA ASN A 28 8.74 21.33 30.41
C ASN A 28 9.43 21.59 29.05
N LEU A 29 10.53 20.91 28.73
CA LEU A 29 11.24 21.12 27.45
C LEU A 29 10.60 20.37 26.29
N ALA A 30 9.99 19.19 26.57
CA ALA A 30 9.31 18.41 25.54
C ALA A 30 7.94 19.02 25.20
N THR A 31 7.24 19.59 26.16
CA THR A 31 5.95 20.29 25.93
C THR A 31 6.11 21.60 25.18
N SER A 32 7.16 22.39 25.46
CA SER A 32 7.43 23.64 24.72
C SER A 32 7.82 23.38 23.27
N ARG A 33 8.69 22.41 22.98
CA ARG A 33 9.04 22.03 21.61
C ARG A 33 7.86 21.48 20.82
N ARG A 34 6.96 20.75 21.48
CA ARG A 34 5.73 20.24 20.84
C ARG A 34 4.76 21.38 20.53
N ALA A 35 4.65 22.38 21.42
CA ALA A 35 3.84 23.57 21.21
C ALA A 35 4.38 24.47 20.09
N GLU A 36 5.70 24.66 20.02
CA GLU A 36 6.34 25.42 18.94
C GLU A 36 6.24 24.74 17.58
N ALA A 37 6.41 23.40 17.52
CA ALA A 37 6.19 22.62 16.30
C ALA A 37 4.73 22.66 15.84
N GLN A 38 3.78 22.67 16.79
CA GLN A 38 2.35 22.84 16.49
C GLN A 38 2.02 24.26 16.03
N GLY A 39 2.64 25.28 16.59
CA GLY A 39 2.45 26.69 16.18
C GLY A 39 2.96 26.97 14.76
N ALA A 40 4.11 26.43 14.39
CA ALA A 40 4.67 26.57 13.04
C ALA A 40 3.91 25.72 12.00
N ALA A 41 3.27 24.62 12.41
CA ALA A 41 2.47 23.76 11.52
C ALA A 41 1.04 24.28 11.29
N ALA A 42 0.53 25.17 12.14
CA ALA A 42 -0.85 25.66 12.06
C ALA A 42 -1.20 26.32 10.71
N PRO A 43 -0.37 27.20 10.12
CA PRO A 43 -0.66 27.78 8.82
C PRO A 43 -0.66 26.74 7.68
N ALA A 44 0.24 25.74 7.74
CA ALA A 44 0.29 24.66 6.76
C ALA A 44 -0.94 23.77 6.87
N ARG A 45 -1.36 23.45 8.08
CA ARG A 45 -2.58 22.67 8.38
C ARG A 45 -3.82 23.36 7.83
N ALA A 46 -3.98 24.65 8.10
CA ALA A 46 -5.11 25.44 7.59
C ALA A 46 -5.16 25.49 6.04
N ARG A 47 -3.99 25.55 5.38
CA ARG A 47 -3.93 25.49 3.92
C ARG A 47 -4.36 24.14 3.37
N ILE A 48 -3.95 23.04 3.98
CA ILE A 48 -4.40 21.68 3.60
C ILE A 48 -5.91 21.56 3.80
N ASP A 49 -6.41 21.95 4.97
CA ASP A 49 -7.84 21.97 5.27
C ASP A 49 -8.63 22.77 4.22
N GLY A 50 -8.12 23.94 3.84
CA GLY A 50 -8.74 24.81 2.84
C GLY A 50 -8.89 24.11 1.48
N VAL A 51 -7.83 23.48 0.98
CA VAL A 51 -7.84 22.75 -0.30
C VAL A 51 -8.80 21.57 -0.26
N LEU A 52 -8.79 20.79 0.83
CA LEU A 52 -9.66 19.61 0.95
C LEU A 52 -11.14 20.00 1.08
N ARG A 53 -11.46 21.06 1.84
CA ARG A 53 -12.82 21.62 1.94
C ARG A 53 -13.30 22.14 0.58
N GLN A 54 -12.46 22.87 -0.12
CA GLN A 54 -12.79 23.42 -1.43
C GLN A 54 -13.18 22.31 -2.42
N ALA A 55 -12.47 21.17 -2.46
CA ALA A 55 -12.80 20.05 -3.32
C ALA A 55 -14.17 19.43 -2.96
N VAL A 56 -14.49 19.35 -1.67
CA VAL A 56 -15.81 18.88 -1.21
C VAL A 56 -16.92 19.88 -1.55
N ASP A 57 -16.70 21.17 -1.30
CA ASP A 57 -17.67 22.24 -1.56
C ASP A 57 -17.94 22.40 -3.06
N ALA A 58 -16.92 22.21 -3.89
CA ALA A 58 -17.01 22.17 -5.35
C ALA A 58 -17.65 20.87 -5.88
N LYS A 59 -17.98 19.92 -5.00
CA LYS A 59 -18.53 18.59 -5.36
C LYS A 59 -17.63 17.74 -6.27
N GLU A 60 -16.33 17.99 -6.25
CA GLU A 60 -15.34 17.16 -6.97
C GLU A 60 -15.23 15.77 -6.32
N VAL A 61 -15.35 15.71 -4.99
CA VAL A 61 -15.47 14.48 -4.20
C VAL A 61 -16.56 14.63 -3.14
N PRO A 62 -17.30 13.56 -2.78
CA PRO A 62 -18.31 13.63 -1.72
C PRO A 62 -17.69 13.85 -0.34
N GLY A 63 -16.52 13.33 -0.12
CA GLY A 63 -15.78 13.48 1.13
C GLY A 63 -14.38 12.90 1.03
N VAL A 64 -13.54 13.28 1.98
CA VAL A 64 -12.12 12.91 2.01
C VAL A 64 -11.63 12.72 3.45
N VAL A 65 -10.77 11.73 3.65
CA VAL A 65 -9.91 11.59 4.83
C VAL A 65 -8.48 11.68 4.37
N ALA A 66 -7.69 12.52 5.01
CA ALA A 66 -6.28 12.68 4.71
C ALA A 66 -5.45 12.60 5.99
N MET A 67 -4.33 11.90 5.92
CA MET A 67 -3.36 11.76 7.00
C MET A 67 -1.94 11.87 6.45
N ALA A 68 -1.06 12.48 7.21
CA ALA A 68 0.38 12.49 6.93
C ALA A 68 1.14 12.19 8.22
N ALA A 69 2.13 11.31 8.13
CA ALA A 69 2.93 10.89 9.26
C ALA A 69 4.42 10.75 8.89
N THR A 70 5.27 10.80 9.90
CA THR A 70 6.68 10.44 9.83
C THR A 70 6.96 9.28 10.78
N ASP A 71 8.19 8.84 10.83
CA ASP A 71 8.69 7.90 11.84
C ASP A 71 8.52 8.41 13.28
N LYS A 72 8.34 9.72 13.45
CA LYS A 72 8.18 10.40 14.75
C LYS A 72 6.73 10.61 15.15
N GLY A 73 5.78 10.36 14.26
CA GLY A 73 4.35 10.46 14.55
C GLY A 73 3.53 11.17 13.49
N LEU A 74 2.27 11.39 13.83
CA LEU A 74 1.29 12.01 12.97
C LEU A 74 1.56 13.52 12.85
N LEU A 75 1.66 14.02 11.61
CA LEU A 75 1.84 15.44 11.29
C LEU A 75 0.51 16.12 10.99
N TYR A 76 -0.38 15.43 10.30
CA TYR A 76 -1.66 15.95 9.84
C TYR A 76 -2.71 14.85 9.85
N GLU A 77 -3.95 15.25 10.19
CA GLU A 77 -5.16 14.46 9.99
C GLU A 77 -6.34 15.40 9.76
N GLY A 78 -7.23 15.02 8.86
CA GLY A 78 -8.44 15.76 8.53
C GLY A 78 -9.47 14.85 7.86
N ALA A 79 -10.76 15.14 8.13
CA ALA A 79 -11.89 14.48 7.50
C ALA A 79 -12.94 15.52 7.14
N PHE A 80 -13.41 15.52 5.90
CA PHE A 80 -14.33 16.53 5.36
C PHE A 80 -15.39 15.88 4.47
N GLY A 81 -16.59 16.46 4.46
CA GLY A 81 -17.69 16.01 3.62
C GLY A 81 -18.47 14.82 4.17
N VAL A 82 -19.04 14.04 3.27
CA VAL A 82 -19.94 12.92 3.56
C VAL A 82 -19.46 11.63 2.91
N ARG A 83 -19.96 10.48 3.39
CA ARG A 83 -19.53 9.15 2.92
C ARG A 83 -20.06 8.78 1.54
N ALA A 84 -21.18 9.39 1.13
CA ALA A 84 -21.79 9.18 -0.18
C ALA A 84 -22.57 10.45 -0.59
N VAL A 85 -22.74 10.66 -1.91
CA VAL A 85 -23.31 11.88 -2.49
C VAL A 85 -24.72 12.21 -1.93
N ASP A 86 -25.55 11.18 -1.71
CA ASP A 86 -26.93 11.33 -1.26
C ASP A 86 -27.16 10.83 0.18
N ALA A 87 -26.10 10.65 0.95
CA ALA A 87 -26.17 10.05 2.27
C ALA A 87 -25.64 11.00 3.35
N ALA A 88 -26.38 11.07 4.44
CA ALA A 88 -26.14 11.94 5.57
C ALA A 88 -24.96 11.60 6.52
N PRO A 89 -24.35 10.39 6.57
CA PRO A 89 -23.24 10.18 7.49
C PRO A 89 -22.03 11.05 7.11
N VAL A 90 -21.59 11.87 8.06
CA VAL A 90 -20.40 12.71 7.92
C VAL A 90 -19.16 11.83 7.80
N MET A 91 -18.19 12.30 7.03
CA MET A 91 -16.85 11.69 6.97
C MET A 91 -16.12 11.89 8.30
N THR A 92 -15.51 10.84 8.81
CA THR A 92 -14.75 10.84 10.07
C THR A 92 -13.38 10.18 9.86
N LEU A 93 -12.44 10.40 10.76
CA LEU A 93 -11.08 9.83 10.66
C LEU A 93 -11.08 8.30 10.70
N ASP A 94 -12.08 7.69 11.32
CA ASP A 94 -12.27 6.23 11.41
C ASP A 94 -13.17 5.67 10.30
N THR A 95 -13.54 6.48 9.30
CA THR A 95 -14.33 6.01 8.16
C THR A 95 -13.61 4.89 7.41
N VAL A 96 -14.31 3.78 7.22
CA VAL A 96 -13.77 2.61 6.51
C VAL A 96 -13.93 2.80 5.00
N PHE A 97 -12.84 2.61 4.28
CA PHE A 97 -12.77 2.72 2.82
C PHE A 97 -12.53 1.35 2.17
N ARG A 98 -13.16 1.12 1.04
CA ARG A 98 -12.79 0.03 0.14
C ARG A 98 -11.53 0.44 -0.63
N ILE A 99 -10.39 -0.05 -0.22
CA ILE A 99 -9.08 0.37 -0.76
C ILE A 99 -8.72 -0.27 -2.10
N ALA A 100 -9.52 -1.21 -2.59
CA ALA A 100 -9.33 -1.87 -3.89
C ALA A 100 -7.86 -2.29 -4.13
N SER A 101 -7.23 -1.83 -5.21
CA SER A 101 -5.85 -2.19 -5.58
C SER A 101 -4.76 -1.71 -4.62
N MET A 102 -5.03 -0.78 -3.71
CA MET A 102 -4.08 -0.43 -2.64
C MET A 102 -3.78 -1.63 -1.73
N THR A 103 -4.68 -2.62 -1.65
CA THR A 103 -4.45 -3.91 -0.99
C THR A 103 -3.19 -4.62 -1.50
N LYS A 104 -2.82 -4.42 -2.78
CA LYS A 104 -1.62 -5.04 -3.37
C LYS A 104 -0.34 -4.65 -2.64
N ALA A 105 -0.20 -3.39 -2.25
CA ALA A 105 0.96 -2.93 -1.48
C ALA A 105 1.07 -3.65 -0.13
N ILE A 106 -0.05 -3.80 0.58
CA ILE A 106 -0.11 -4.49 1.87
C ILE A 106 0.23 -5.97 1.70
N SER A 107 -0.37 -6.64 0.69
CA SER A 107 -0.08 -8.05 0.38
C SER A 107 1.39 -8.25 -0.04
N THR A 108 1.95 -7.31 -0.80
CA THR A 108 3.36 -7.36 -1.20
C THR A 108 4.29 -7.25 0.02
N VAL A 109 4.01 -6.35 0.95
CA VAL A 109 4.79 -6.25 2.20
C VAL A 109 4.73 -7.54 2.99
N ALA A 110 3.55 -8.16 3.13
CA ALA A 110 3.40 -9.44 3.82
C ALA A 110 4.21 -10.57 3.12
N ALA A 111 4.15 -10.65 1.78
CA ALA A 111 4.94 -11.60 1.01
C ALA A 111 6.45 -11.36 1.18
N MET A 112 6.90 -10.11 1.15
CA MET A 112 8.32 -9.76 1.33
C MET A 112 8.84 -10.05 2.73
N GLN A 113 7.98 -9.95 3.77
CA GLN A 113 8.35 -10.41 5.11
C GLN A 113 8.61 -11.92 5.16
N LEU A 114 7.84 -12.72 4.41
CA LEU A 114 8.08 -14.16 4.30
C LEU A 114 9.36 -14.48 3.51
N VAL A 115 9.66 -13.68 2.48
CA VAL A 115 10.94 -13.77 1.75
C VAL A 115 12.13 -13.43 2.68
N GLU A 116 12.02 -12.37 3.47
CA GLU A 116 13.05 -11.97 4.45
C GLU A 116 13.28 -13.05 5.52
N GLN A 117 12.23 -13.77 5.90
CA GLN A 117 12.30 -14.92 6.83
C GLN A 117 12.82 -16.21 6.17
N GLY A 118 13.12 -16.20 4.88
CA GLY A 118 13.53 -17.39 4.12
C GLY A 118 12.44 -18.44 3.89
N LYS A 119 11.16 -18.09 4.16
CA LYS A 119 10.02 -19.00 3.97
C LYS A 119 9.53 -19.03 2.52
N LEU A 120 9.75 -17.95 1.78
CA LEU A 120 9.47 -17.82 0.36
C LEU A 120 10.72 -17.34 -0.37
N SER A 121 10.78 -17.60 -1.68
CA SER A 121 11.76 -17.00 -2.58
C SER A 121 11.02 -16.33 -3.73
N LEU A 122 11.53 -15.20 -4.21
CA LEU A 122 10.94 -14.51 -5.37
C LEU A 122 10.95 -15.36 -6.63
N GLU A 123 11.95 -16.25 -6.76
CA GLU A 123 12.12 -17.15 -7.93
C GLU A 123 11.46 -18.51 -7.73
N SER A 124 10.87 -18.79 -6.55
CA SER A 124 10.17 -20.04 -6.34
C SER A 124 8.96 -20.13 -7.24
N PRO A 125 8.78 -21.27 -7.94
CA PRO A 125 7.57 -21.54 -8.67
C PRO A 125 6.33 -21.51 -7.75
N VAL A 126 5.31 -20.75 -8.13
CA VAL A 126 4.07 -20.64 -7.35
C VAL A 126 3.37 -21.99 -7.16
N PRO A 127 3.43 -22.96 -8.09
CA PRO A 127 2.88 -24.29 -7.87
C PRO A 127 3.40 -25.03 -6.63
N ASN A 128 4.57 -24.67 -6.13
CA ASN A 128 5.09 -25.23 -4.88
C ASN A 128 4.32 -24.72 -3.64
N ILE A 129 3.59 -23.63 -3.79
CA ILE A 129 2.77 -23.01 -2.74
C ILE A 129 1.29 -23.28 -3.00
N ASP A 130 0.87 -23.10 -4.24
CA ASP A 130 -0.50 -23.34 -4.71
C ASP A 130 -0.47 -24.22 -5.97
N PRO A 131 -0.69 -25.55 -5.84
CA PRO A 131 -0.66 -26.49 -6.95
C PRO A 131 -1.70 -26.20 -8.05
N THR A 132 -2.76 -25.43 -7.75
CA THR A 132 -3.79 -25.10 -8.75
C THR A 132 -3.24 -24.25 -9.89
N LEU A 133 -2.11 -23.58 -9.68
CA LEU A 133 -1.39 -22.79 -10.68
C LEU A 133 -0.27 -23.58 -11.40
N GLY A 134 -0.31 -24.93 -11.31
CA GLY A 134 0.76 -25.82 -11.78
C GLY A 134 0.96 -25.89 -13.27
N SER A 135 -0.09 -25.65 -14.05
CA SER A 135 -0.05 -25.79 -15.51
C SER A 135 -0.79 -24.64 -16.20
N PRO A 136 -0.30 -23.41 -16.09
CA PRO A 136 -0.94 -22.27 -16.71
C PRO A 136 -0.88 -22.39 -18.23
N THR A 137 -1.95 -21.98 -18.90
CA THR A 137 -2.01 -21.85 -20.35
C THR A 137 -2.06 -20.36 -20.75
N VAL A 138 -1.51 -20.06 -21.91
CA VAL A 138 -1.51 -18.70 -22.48
C VAL A 138 -2.54 -18.66 -23.59
N LEU A 139 -3.45 -17.68 -23.51
CA LEU A 139 -4.43 -17.43 -24.56
C LEU A 139 -3.74 -16.77 -25.74
N GLU A 140 -3.83 -17.37 -26.92
CA GLU A 140 -3.31 -16.85 -28.19
C GLU A 140 -4.38 -16.15 -29.03
N GLY A 141 -5.65 -16.39 -28.74
CA GLY A 141 -6.80 -15.84 -29.46
C GLY A 141 -8.00 -16.78 -29.40
N PHE A 142 -8.92 -16.56 -30.34
CA PHE A 142 -10.13 -17.37 -30.47
C PHE A 142 -10.20 -17.93 -31.90
N ASP A 143 -10.82 -19.09 -32.07
CA ASP A 143 -11.11 -19.63 -33.39
C ASP A 143 -12.37 -18.99 -34.01
N ALA A 144 -12.75 -19.45 -35.20
CA ALA A 144 -13.93 -18.94 -35.89
C ALA A 144 -15.25 -19.26 -35.18
N ALA A 145 -15.27 -20.24 -34.29
CA ALA A 145 -16.42 -20.61 -33.47
C ALA A 145 -16.41 -19.89 -32.11
N GLY A 146 -15.40 -19.06 -31.82
CA GLY A 146 -15.26 -18.34 -30.56
C GLY A 146 -14.62 -19.16 -29.43
N ALA A 147 -14.08 -20.35 -29.72
CA ALA A 147 -13.39 -21.15 -28.72
C ALA A 147 -11.95 -20.63 -28.51
N PRO A 148 -11.44 -20.61 -27.25
CA PRO A 148 -10.12 -20.10 -26.95
C PRO A 148 -9.02 -21.01 -27.54
N LYS A 149 -8.07 -20.38 -28.26
CA LYS A 149 -6.83 -21.04 -28.68
C LYS A 149 -5.79 -20.78 -27.60
N VAL A 150 -5.29 -21.83 -26.99
CA VAL A 150 -4.32 -21.75 -25.89
C VAL A 150 -3.07 -22.57 -26.19
N ARG A 151 -1.95 -22.14 -25.64
CA ARG A 151 -0.71 -22.91 -25.59
C ARG A 151 -0.22 -23.05 -24.15
N PRO A 152 0.63 -24.04 -23.84
CA PRO A 152 1.31 -24.09 -22.55
C PRO A 152 2.18 -22.83 -22.33
N ALA A 153 2.28 -22.39 -21.07
CA ALA A 153 3.24 -21.36 -20.68
C ALA A 153 4.69 -21.87 -20.92
N LYS A 154 5.64 -20.95 -21.20
CA LYS A 154 7.05 -21.30 -21.40
C LYS A 154 7.76 -21.75 -20.13
N GLY A 155 7.22 -21.44 -18.96
CA GLY A 155 7.78 -21.79 -17.67
C GLY A 155 6.76 -21.56 -16.55
N PRO A 156 7.13 -21.89 -15.31
CA PRO A 156 6.26 -21.68 -14.16
C PRO A 156 6.11 -20.22 -13.82
N ILE A 157 4.94 -19.85 -13.30
CA ILE A 157 4.74 -18.55 -12.68
C ILE A 157 5.52 -18.53 -11.37
N THR A 158 6.24 -17.44 -11.10
CA THR A 158 6.99 -17.23 -9.86
C THR A 158 6.33 -16.15 -9.01
N LEU A 159 6.71 -16.07 -7.73
CA LEU A 159 6.27 -15.01 -6.83
C LEU A 159 6.64 -13.62 -7.40
N ARG A 160 7.81 -13.50 -8.04
CA ARG A 160 8.23 -12.27 -8.71
C ARG A 160 7.22 -11.86 -9.79
N HIS A 161 6.79 -12.78 -10.63
CA HIS A 161 5.81 -12.48 -11.70
C HIS A 161 4.48 -11.97 -11.12
N LEU A 162 4.02 -12.54 -10.01
CA LEU A 162 2.81 -12.07 -9.34
C LEU A 162 2.98 -10.67 -8.76
N LEU A 163 4.06 -10.42 -8.03
CA LEU A 163 4.31 -9.13 -7.36
C LEU A 163 4.59 -7.99 -8.35
N THR A 164 5.12 -8.30 -9.55
CA THR A 164 5.40 -7.30 -10.60
C THR A 164 4.30 -7.19 -11.66
N HIS A 165 3.19 -7.93 -11.50
CA HIS A 165 2.08 -7.98 -12.47
C HIS A 165 2.49 -8.45 -13.87
N THR A 166 3.45 -9.36 -13.96
CA THR A 166 3.95 -9.92 -15.23
C THR A 166 3.54 -11.38 -15.43
N ALA A 167 2.69 -11.93 -14.54
CA ALA A 167 2.22 -13.31 -14.61
C ALA A 167 1.20 -13.58 -15.73
N GLY A 168 0.67 -12.53 -16.37
CA GLY A 168 -0.28 -12.67 -17.49
C GLY A 168 -1.74 -12.85 -17.08
N PHE A 169 -2.08 -12.78 -15.79
CA PHE A 169 -3.48 -12.83 -15.35
C PHE A 169 -4.23 -11.55 -15.74
N SER A 170 -5.48 -11.74 -16.17
CA SER A 170 -6.42 -10.66 -16.48
C SER A 170 -7.68 -10.77 -15.61
N TYR A 171 -8.46 -9.69 -15.58
CA TYR A 171 -9.76 -9.68 -14.93
C TYR A 171 -10.86 -10.10 -15.91
N ASP A 172 -11.74 -10.98 -15.50
CA ASP A 172 -12.91 -11.40 -16.30
C ASP A 172 -13.94 -10.27 -16.51
N ILE A 173 -13.81 -9.18 -15.75
CA ILE A 173 -14.79 -8.06 -15.72
C ILE A 173 -14.57 -7.07 -16.88
N VAL A 174 -13.43 -7.11 -17.54
CA VAL A 174 -13.16 -6.25 -18.70
C VAL A 174 -13.15 -7.14 -19.93
N PRO A 175 -14.15 -7.04 -20.81
CA PRO A 175 -14.01 -7.58 -22.14
C PRO A 175 -12.85 -6.82 -22.78
N MET A 176 -11.65 -7.43 -22.78
CA MET A 176 -10.44 -6.86 -23.39
C MET A 176 -10.45 -7.22 -24.87
N PRO A 177 -10.96 -6.37 -25.76
CA PRO A 177 -10.71 -6.55 -27.17
C PRO A 177 -9.23 -6.21 -27.40
N HIS A 178 -8.40 -7.24 -27.58
CA HIS A 178 -7.15 -7.18 -28.35
C HIS A 178 -5.96 -6.36 -27.81
N ALA A 179 -5.81 -6.06 -26.53
CA ALA A 179 -4.84 -5.07 -26.09
C ALA A 179 -3.72 -5.57 -25.16
N PHE A 180 -3.19 -6.79 -25.35
CA PHE A 180 -1.88 -7.11 -24.78
C PHE A 180 -0.90 -7.47 -25.90
N PRO A 181 0.27 -6.79 -25.97
CA PRO A 181 1.35 -7.19 -26.86
C PRO A 181 1.76 -8.62 -26.54
N ARG A 182 1.73 -9.49 -27.53
CA ARG A 182 1.94 -10.94 -27.44
C ARG A 182 3.39 -11.35 -27.09
N ASP A 183 4.28 -10.38 -26.87
CA ASP A 183 5.73 -10.60 -26.91
C ASP A 183 6.41 -10.54 -25.55
N ARG A 184 5.67 -10.47 -24.45
CA ARG A 184 6.23 -10.28 -23.10
C ARG A 184 5.95 -11.41 -22.11
N VAL A 185 5.92 -12.67 -22.57
CA VAL A 185 6.02 -13.81 -21.65
C VAL A 185 6.99 -14.85 -22.20
#